data_1046c025b17b7bebf295bc39613f9081
#
_entry.id   1046c025b17b7bebf295bc39613f9081
#
_cell.length_a   1.000
_cell.length_b   1.000
_cell.length_c   1.000
_cell.angle_alpha   90.00
_cell.angle_beta   90.00
_cell.angle_gamma   90.00
#
_symmetry.space_group_name_H-M   'P 1'
#
loop_
_entity.id
_entity.type
_entity.pdbx_description
1 polymer ?
#
loop_
_entity_poly.entity_id
_entity_poly.type
_entity_poly.pdbx_seq_one_letter_code
_entity_poly.pdbx_strand_id
1 'polypeptide(L)'
;MKTKNKKPRVAIVGLTCCEGCEFAILDLGQKFLDLAKVIDLVEFRMVKDDPPKSGPYDICFIEGSAVTQKNLKVLKELRKVSRMLIVLGNCAHTGGVHRMKNWVGRMKALGEVYDKPKGIDNPVILPISEIVKVDFTIPTCPVNGQEFLDIVYQILAGKKPQIRQNPVCYECQINGYECLLQNGELCCGPITVAGCNAVCLKSKQPCWGCRGLLEEPDVDKFVKNCFLADHDITEVEKVLEVFGIKEDWINQSKKEWQGQQTVKDLVLVKSGKLTVGQKKTKAIIKK
;
A
#
# COMPACT_ATOMS: atom_id res chain seq x y z
N MET A 1 -18.13 30.58 30.11
CA MET A 1 -18.79 30.18 28.85
C MET A 1 -18.10 28.93 28.34
N LYS A 2 -18.76 27.74 28.36
CA LYS A 2 -18.23 26.52 27.76
C LYS A 2 -18.23 26.73 26.25
N THR A 3 -17.08 26.86 25.63
CA THR A 3 -16.95 26.79 24.18
C THR A 3 -17.55 25.44 23.74
N LYS A 4 -18.67 25.49 23.00
CA LYS A 4 -19.23 24.30 22.34
C LYS A 4 -18.10 23.67 21.56
N ASN A 5 -17.60 22.48 22.02
CA ASN A 5 -16.58 21.73 21.30
C ASN A 5 -17.12 21.41 19.91
N LYS A 6 -16.69 22.20 18.92
CA LYS A 6 -17.09 22.00 17.53
C LYS A 6 -16.52 20.63 17.10
N LYS A 7 -17.41 19.74 16.63
CA LYS A 7 -16.98 18.44 16.11
C LYS A 7 -15.99 18.63 14.98
N PRO A 8 -14.90 17.82 14.90
CA PRO A 8 -13.96 17.91 13.80
C PRO A 8 -14.65 17.55 12.48
N ARG A 9 -14.39 18.35 11.45
CA ARG A 9 -14.92 18.15 10.09
C ARG A 9 -14.11 17.07 9.38
N VAL A 10 -14.78 15.98 9.03
CA VAL A 10 -14.15 14.80 8.42
C VAL A 10 -14.72 14.58 7.03
N ALA A 11 -13.82 14.34 6.07
CA ALA A 11 -14.15 13.92 4.71
C ALA A 11 -13.55 12.54 4.43
N ILE A 12 -14.29 11.69 3.72
CA ILE A 12 -13.81 10.43 3.13
C ILE A 12 -14.06 10.54 1.63
N VAL A 13 -12.98 10.52 0.85
CA VAL A 13 -13.02 10.80 -0.59
C VAL A 13 -12.35 9.68 -1.37
N GLY A 14 -13.12 9.03 -2.23
CA GLY A 14 -12.63 8.05 -3.20
C GLY A 14 -12.08 8.73 -4.45
N LEU A 15 -10.89 8.32 -4.89
CA LEU A 15 -10.35 8.60 -6.23
C LEU A 15 -10.74 7.46 -7.18
N THR A 16 -9.76 6.79 -7.81
CA THR A 16 -10.03 5.56 -8.55
C THR A 16 -9.78 4.37 -7.63
N CYS A 17 -10.85 3.68 -7.24
CA CYS A 17 -10.83 2.56 -6.29
C CYS A 17 -11.97 1.59 -6.59
N CYS A 18 -12.01 0.51 -5.80
CA CYS A 18 -13.13 -0.43 -5.77
C CYS A 18 -14.12 -0.14 -4.63
N GLU A 19 -13.87 0.94 -3.84
CA GLU A 19 -14.65 1.35 -2.67
C GLU A 19 -14.64 0.34 -1.50
N GLY A 20 -13.79 -0.69 -1.59
CA GLY A 20 -13.71 -1.75 -0.59
C GLY A 20 -13.28 -1.26 0.80
N CYS A 21 -12.45 -0.22 0.87
CA CYS A 21 -12.07 0.39 2.15
C CYS A 21 -13.23 1.19 2.76
N GLU A 22 -14.01 1.89 1.93
CA GLU A 22 -15.21 2.60 2.36
C GLU A 22 -16.27 1.61 2.86
N PHE A 23 -16.47 0.48 2.17
CA PHE A 23 -17.34 -0.60 2.65
C PHE A 23 -16.85 -1.20 3.97
N ALA A 24 -15.56 -1.45 4.14
CA ALA A 24 -15.01 -1.97 5.39
C ALA A 24 -15.23 -1.03 6.59
N ILE A 25 -15.32 0.29 6.34
CA ILE A 25 -15.69 1.27 7.35
C ILE A 25 -17.19 1.17 7.67
N LEU A 26 -18.06 1.01 6.67
CA LEU A 26 -19.51 0.87 6.86
C LEU A 26 -19.86 -0.45 7.56
N ASP A 27 -19.14 -1.52 7.28
CA ASP A 27 -19.30 -2.84 7.92
C ASP A 27 -19.04 -2.84 9.43
N LEU A 28 -18.44 -1.75 9.96
CA LEU A 28 -18.36 -1.52 11.40
C LEU A 28 -19.73 -1.33 12.07
N GLY A 29 -20.78 -1.07 11.29
CA GLY A 29 -22.16 -0.98 11.77
C GLY A 29 -22.31 0.03 12.88
N GLN A 30 -22.74 -0.42 14.07
CA GLN A 30 -22.98 0.47 15.22
C GLN A 30 -21.75 1.27 15.63
N LYS A 31 -20.53 0.70 15.51
CA LYS A 31 -19.28 1.42 15.85
C LYS A 31 -19.04 2.62 14.92
N PHE A 32 -19.40 2.50 13.62
CA PHE A 32 -19.33 3.61 12.69
C PHE A 32 -20.36 4.69 13.05
N LEU A 33 -21.58 4.31 13.43
CA LEU A 33 -22.62 5.27 13.88
C LEU A 33 -22.19 5.99 15.17
N ASP A 34 -21.51 5.32 16.08
CA ASP A 34 -20.98 5.93 17.29
C ASP A 34 -19.84 6.92 16.97
N LEU A 35 -18.97 6.60 16.02
CA LEU A 35 -17.99 7.54 15.50
C LEU A 35 -18.66 8.77 14.88
N ALA A 36 -19.70 8.59 14.07
CA ALA A 36 -20.46 9.68 13.44
C ALA A 36 -21.11 10.64 14.45
N LYS A 37 -21.35 10.21 15.68
CA LYS A 37 -21.84 11.09 16.76
C LYS A 37 -20.79 12.09 17.25
N VAL A 38 -19.51 11.79 17.13
CA VAL A 38 -18.40 12.60 17.66
C VAL A 38 -17.65 13.40 16.61
N ILE A 39 -17.87 13.14 15.33
CA ILE A 39 -17.33 13.89 14.18
C ILE A 39 -18.44 14.62 13.42
N ASP A 40 -18.10 15.62 12.60
CA ASP A 40 -18.93 16.20 11.56
C ASP A 40 -18.50 15.60 10.22
N LEU A 41 -19.19 14.52 9.80
CA LEU A 41 -18.92 13.85 8.53
C LEU A 41 -19.48 14.71 7.39
N VAL A 42 -18.62 15.51 6.76
CA VAL A 42 -19.02 16.51 5.76
C VAL A 42 -19.02 15.97 4.35
N GLU A 43 -18.22 14.96 4.07
CA GLU A 43 -18.17 14.28 2.77
C GLU A 43 -17.92 12.79 2.95
N PHE A 44 -18.82 11.98 2.40
CA PHE A 44 -18.68 10.52 2.27
C PHE A 44 -19.77 10.03 1.32
N ARG A 45 -19.44 9.84 0.06
CA ARG A 45 -20.42 9.57 -1.01
C ARG A 45 -21.22 8.30 -0.80
N MET A 46 -20.69 7.31 -0.09
CA MET A 46 -21.41 6.07 0.21
C MET A 46 -22.65 6.28 1.09
N VAL A 47 -22.73 7.37 1.84
CA VAL A 47 -23.82 7.64 2.81
C VAL A 47 -24.43 9.04 2.70
N LYS A 48 -23.93 9.87 1.80
CA LYS A 48 -24.38 11.25 1.62
C LYS A 48 -24.55 11.61 0.15
N ASP A 49 -25.76 11.98 -0.22
CA ASP A 49 -26.09 12.46 -1.56
C ASP A 49 -25.87 13.97 -1.73
N ASP A 50 -25.64 14.69 -0.63
CA ASP A 50 -25.34 16.12 -0.68
C ASP A 50 -24.10 16.41 -1.54
N PRO A 51 -24.08 17.51 -2.31
CA PRO A 51 -22.88 17.94 -2.97
C PRO A 51 -21.75 18.14 -1.94
N PRO A 52 -20.49 17.77 -2.29
CA PRO A 52 -19.38 17.84 -1.37
C PRO A 52 -19.24 19.26 -0.80
N LYS A 53 -19.26 19.37 0.52
CA LYS A 53 -19.01 20.63 1.18
C LYS A 53 -17.54 20.97 1.03
N SER A 54 -17.24 22.08 0.36
CA SER A 54 -15.86 22.58 0.27
C SER A 54 -15.24 22.69 1.67
N GLY A 55 -13.93 22.40 1.77
CA GLY A 55 -13.17 22.51 3.01
C GLY A 55 -13.40 23.83 3.77
N PRO A 56 -12.64 24.10 4.79
CA PRO A 56 -11.53 23.29 5.29
C PRO A 56 -11.99 22.01 6.02
N TYR A 57 -11.17 20.96 5.91
CA TYR A 57 -11.36 19.71 6.63
C TYR A 57 -10.34 19.60 7.77
N ASP A 58 -10.77 19.13 8.95
CA ASP A 58 -9.82 18.76 10.00
C ASP A 58 -9.10 17.48 9.66
N ILE A 59 -9.83 16.49 9.10
CA ILE A 59 -9.29 15.21 8.64
C ILE A 59 -9.91 14.89 7.28
N CYS A 60 -9.07 14.56 6.32
CA CYS A 60 -9.49 14.05 5.01
C CYS A 60 -8.86 12.68 4.77
N PHE A 61 -9.69 11.66 4.65
CA PHE A 61 -9.27 10.33 4.23
C PHE A 61 -9.37 10.23 2.71
N ILE A 62 -8.32 9.70 2.08
CA ILE A 62 -8.25 9.50 0.63
C ILE A 62 -8.14 8.01 0.35
N GLU A 63 -9.16 7.43 -0.28
CA GLU A 63 -9.10 6.09 -0.87
C GLU A 63 -8.79 6.16 -2.36
N GLY A 64 -8.10 5.14 -2.87
CA GLY A 64 -7.88 4.99 -4.31
C GLY A 64 -6.62 5.65 -4.85
N SER A 65 -6.33 5.38 -6.12
CA SER A 65 -5.16 5.87 -6.84
C SER A 65 -5.51 7.07 -7.72
N ALA A 66 -4.55 7.97 -7.94
CA ALA A 66 -4.70 9.09 -8.87
C ALA A 66 -4.45 8.62 -10.32
N VAL A 67 -5.42 7.89 -10.89
CA VAL A 67 -5.31 7.24 -12.20
C VAL A 67 -5.48 8.22 -13.37
N THR A 68 -6.11 9.38 -13.15
CA THR A 68 -6.40 10.37 -14.19
C THR A 68 -5.87 11.74 -13.80
N GLN A 69 -5.71 12.63 -14.79
CA GLN A 69 -5.35 14.03 -14.54
C GLN A 69 -6.40 14.75 -13.68
N LYS A 70 -7.68 14.34 -13.79
CA LYS A 70 -8.75 14.84 -12.93
C LYS A 70 -8.50 14.43 -11.47
N ASN A 71 -8.14 13.17 -11.21
CA ASN A 71 -7.80 12.70 -9.87
C ASN A 71 -6.63 13.49 -9.27
N LEU A 72 -5.58 13.75 -10.08
CA LEU A 72 -4.42 14.55 -9.64
C LEU A 72 -4.81 15.98 -9.21
N LYS A 73 -5.70 16.63 -9.97
CA LYS A 73 -6.20 17.96 -9.61
C LYS A 73 -7.01 17.93 -8.30
N VAL A 74 -7.97 16.99 -8.20
CA VAL A 74 -8.79 16.81 -6.98
C VAL A 74 -7.90 16.57 -5.76
N LEU A 75 -6.92 15.66 -5.86
CA LEU A 75 -6.01 15.35 -4.77
C LEU A 75 -5.22 16.58 -4.29
N LYS A 76 -4.69 17.38 -5.22
CA LYS A 76 -3.96 18.62 -4.89
C LYS A 76 -4.86 19.65 -4.19
N GLU A 77 -6.12 19.79 -4.61
CA GLU A 77 -7.08 20.68 -3.94
C GLU A 77 -7.45 20.16 -2.55
N LEU A 78 -7.71 18.86 -2.40
CA LEU A 78 -7.99 18.26 -1.09
C LEU A 78 -6.84 18.48 -0.11
N ARG A 79 -5.57 18.35 -0.56
CA ARG A 79 -4.41 18.65 0.29
C ARG A 79 -4.39 20.10 0.78
N LYS A 80 -4.75 21.07 -0.05
CA LYS A 80 -4.76 22.50 0.33
C LYS A 80 -5.80 22.83 1.41
N VAL A 81 -6.94 22.15 1.38
CA VAL A 81 -8.06 22.44 2.26
C VAL A 81 -8.14 21.49 3.47
N SER A 82 -7.21 20.57 3.62
CA SER A 82 -7.17 19.59 4.71
C SER A 82 -6.07 19.92 5.70
N ARG A 83 -6.38 19.97 6.99
CA ARG A 83 -5.38 20.09 8.05
C ARG A 83 -4.56 18.81 8.15
N MET A 84 -5.23 17.66 8.15
CA MET A 84 -4.61 16.32 8.12
C MET A 84 -5.16 15.56 6.91
N LEU A 85 -4.26 15.05 6.07
CA LEU A 85 -4.60 14.18 4.94
C LEU A 85 -4.07 12.79 5.23
N ILE A 86 -4.98 11.82 5.30
CA ILE A 86 -4.71 10.43 5.65
C ILE A 86 -5.00 9.54 4.44
N VAL A 87 -4.04 8.74 4.06
CA VAL A 87 -4.19 7.74 3.01
C VAL A 87 -4.90 6.51 3.57
N LEU A 88 -5.92 6.03 2.86
CA LEU A 88 -6.76 4.90 3.22
C LEU A 88 -6.64 3.79 2.18
N GLY A 89 -6.12 2.67 2.62
CA GLY A 89 -5.98 1.47 1.78
C GLY A 89 -4.76 1.45 0.85
N ASN A 90 -4.50 0.27 0.32
CA ASN A 90 -3.31 0.02 -0.49
C ASN A 90 -3.28 0.82 -1.80
N CYS A 91 -4.44 1.02 -2.46
CA CYS A 91 -4.50 1.79 -3.70
C CYS A 91 -3.94 3.21 -3.55
N ALA A 92 -4.22 3.87 -2.44
CA ALA A 92 -3.70 5.19 -2.12
C ALA A 92 -2.28 5.13 -1.55
N HIS A 93 -1.94 4.06 -0.80
CA HIS A 93 -0.65 3.90 -0.14
C HIS A 93 0.49 3.59 -1.12
N THR A 94 0.40 2.48 -1.86
CA THR A 94 1.46 2.02 -2.78
C THR A 94 1.10 2.20 -4.26
N GLY A 95 -0.13 2.64 -4.58
CA GLY A 95 -0.71 2.60 -5.91
C GLY A 95 -1.56 1.36 -6.17
N GLY A 96 -1.47 0.36 -5.29
CA GLY A 96 -2.25 -0.87 -5.34
C GLY A 96 -2.09 -1.66 -6.63
N VAL A 97 -3.09 -2.46 -6.95
CA VAL A 97 -3.14 -3.26 -8.18
C VAL A 97 -3.09 -2.38 -9.46
N HIS A 98 -3.50 -1.13 -9.39
CA HIS A 98 -3.42 -0.19 -10.52
C HIS A 98 -1.96 0.05 -10.95
N ARG A 99 -1.00 -0.07 -10.03
CA ARG A 99 0.43 0.17 -10.29
C ARG A 99 1.05 -0.90 -11.20
N MET A 100 0.47 -2.10 -11.29
CA MET A 100 0.94 -3.16 -12.19
C MET A 100 1.04 -2.70 -13.65
N LYS A 101 0.17 -1.78 -14.10
CA LYS A 101 0.25 -1.25 -15.47
C LYS A 101 1.56 -0.52 -15.79
N ASN A 102 2.27 -0.02 -14.78
CA ASN A 102 3.54 0.66 -14.97
C ASN A 102 4.61 -0.29 -15.56
N TRP A 103 4.51 -1.60 -15.25
CA TRP A 103 5.44 -2.64 -15.72
C TRP A 103 5.12 -3.15 -17.12
N VAL A 104 3.85 -3.10 -17.53
CA VAL A 104 3.39 -3.60 -18.84
C VAL A 104 3.66 -2.59 -19.96
N GLY A 105 3.81 -1.34 -19.62
CA GLY A 105 3.90 -0.24 -20.58
C GLY A 105 2.53 0.28 -20.99
N ARG A 106 2.42 1.62 -20.97
CA ARG A 106 1.13 2.33 -21.09
C ARG A 106 0.30 1.93 -22.31
N MET A 107 0.89 1.98 -23.51
CA MET A 107 0.16 1.73 -24.75
C MET A 107 -0.21 0.26 -24.93
N LYS A 108 0.64 -0.64 -24.45
CA LYS A 108 0.35 -2.08 -24.47
C LYS A 108 -0.84 -2.39 -23.56
N ALA A 109 -0.82 -1.93 -22.31
CA ALA A 109 -1.92 -2.13 -21.36
C ALA A 109 -3.26 -1.57 -21.87
N LEU A 110 -3.23 -0.41 -22.54
CA LEU A 110 -4.44 0.16 -23.14
C LEU A 110 -4.93 -0.63 -24.35
N GLY A 111 -4.01 -1.11 -25.18
CA GLY A 111 -4.34 -1.88 -26.39
C GLY A 111 -4.96 -3.25 -26.12
N GLU A 112 -4.68 -3.85 -24.93
CA GLU A 112 -5.34 -5.09 -24.50
C GLU A 112 -6.84 -4.90 -24.15
N VAL A 113 -7.25 -3.65 -23.86
CA VAL A 113 -8.61 -3.34 -23.39
C VAL A 113 -9.41 -2.53 -24.40
N TYR A 114 -8.75 -1.65 -25.15
CA TYR A 114 -9.42 -0.69 -26.03
C TYR A 114 -8.91 -0.76 -27.46
N ASP A 115 -9.81 -0.86 -28.44
CA ASP A 115 -9.48 -0.85 -29.87
C ASP A 115 -8.82 0.48 -30.30
N LYS A 116 -9.21 1.59 -29.68
CA LYS A 116 -8.70 2.93 -29.97
C LYS A 116 -8.10 3.58 -28.72
N PRO A 117 -6.88 3.18 -28.31
CA PRO A 117 -6.28 3.67 -27.05
C PRO A 117 -5.76 5.10 -27.11
N LYS A 118 -5.67 5.73 -28.29
CA LYS A 118 -5.19 7.13 -28.43
C LYS A 118 -6.16 8.09 -27.76
N GLY A 119 -5.63 8.99 -26.92
CA GLY A 119 -6.42 10.00 -26.22
C GLY A 119 -6.96 9.56 -24.85
N ILE A 120 -6.82 8.30 -24.47
CA ILE A 120 -7.19 7.84 -23.15
C ILE A 120 -6.18 8.36 -22.11
N ASP A 121 -6.69 9.05 -21.10
CA ASP A 121 -5.89 9.53 -19.98
C ASP A 121 -5.48 8.33 -19.09
N ASN A 122 -4.18 8.05 -19.07
CA ASN A 122 -3.63 6.91 -18.36
C ASN A 122 -2.18 7.22 -17.92
N PRO A 123 -1.98 8.13 -16.96
CA PRO A 123 -0.64 8.45 -16.43
C PRO A 123 -0.02 7.26 -15.68
N VAL A 124 1.26 7.38 -15.35
CA VAL A 124 1.94 6.47 -14.42
C VAL A 124 1.25 6.54 -13.07
N ILE A 125 1.04 5.39 -12.43
CA ILE A 125 0.49 5.32 -11.08
C ILE A 125 1.61 5.52 -10.07
N LEU A 126 1.39 6.49 -9.19
CA LEU A 126 2.28 6.82 -8.07
C LEU A 126 1.53 6.65 -6.75
N PRO A 127 2.23 6.28 -5.66
CA PRO A 127 1.73 6.47 -4.31
C PRO A 127 1.26 7.91 -4.09
N ILE A 128 0.21 8.12 -3.33
CA ILE A 128 -0.28 9.49 -3.05
C ILE A 128 0.78 10.33 -2.35
N SER A 129 1.62 9.71 -1.52
CA SER A 129 2.74 10.37 -0.84
C SER A 129 3.81 10.96 -1.77
N GLU A 130 3.92 10.46 -3.01
CA GLU A 130 4.80 11.03 -4.04
C GLU A 130 4.18 12.23 -4.78
N ILE A 131 2.87 12.43 -4.64
CA ILE A 131 2.12 13.50 -5.32
C ILE A 131 1.85 14.68 -4.39
N VAL A 132 1.45 14.40 -3.15
CA VAL A 132 1.17 15.40 -2.11
C VAL A 132 1.69 14.93 -0.75
N LYS A 133 1.90 15.87 0.19
CA LYS A 133 2.25 15.51 1.56
C LYS A 133 1.11 14.73 2.22
N VAL A 134 1.44 13.54 2.71
CA VAL A 134 0.57 12.68 3.52
C VAL A 134 0.97 12.79 4.98
N ASP A 135 -0.01 12.92 5.87
CA ASP A 135 0.25 13.06 7.32
C ASP A 135 0.21 11.70 8.03
N PHE A 136 -0.59 10.75 7.53
CA PHE A 136 -0.64 9.37 8.02
C PHE A 136 -1.17 8.41 6.96
N THR A 137 -0.88 7.10 7.11
CA THR A 137 -1.33 6.04 6.19
C THR A 137 -1.98 4.90 6.97
N ILE A 138 -3.17 4.48 6.57
CA ILE A 138 -3.84 3.26 7.04
C ILE A 138 -3.77 2.25 5.88
N PRO A 139 -2.83 1.31 5.91
CA PRO A 139 -2.60 0.40 4.79
C PRO A 139 -3.63 -0.74 4.77
N THR A 140 -3.58 -1.58 3.81
CA THR A 140 -4.28 -2.86 3.59
C THR A 140 -5.23 -2.78 2.38
N CYS A 141 -5.63 -3.94 1.87
CA CYS A 141 -6.62 -4.06 0.79
C CYS A 141 -7.64 -5.18 1.12
N PRO A 142 -8.87 -4.80 1.56
CA PRO A 142 -9.28 -3.49 2.06
C PRO A 142 -8.73 -3.21 3.46
N VAL A 143 -8.92 -1.99 3.98
CA VAL A 143 -8.49 -1.62 5.34
C VAL A 143 -9.16 -2.48 6.40
N ASN A 144 -8.47 -2.69 7.52
CA ASN A 144 -9.07 -3.29 8.69
C ASN A 144 -9.93 -2.22 9.41
N GLY A 145 -11.24 -2.44 9.46
CA GLY A 145 -12.17 -1.48 10.06
C GLY A 145 -11.87 -1.18 11.54
N GLN A 146 -11.46 -2.17 12.32
CA GLN A 146 -11.11 -1.95 13.73
C GLN A 146 -9.83 -1.10 13.85
N GLU A 147 -8.79 -1.38 13.05
CA GLU A 147 -7.57 -0.57 13.01
C GLU A 147 -7.89 0.89 12.59
N PHE A 148 -8.79 1.07 11.60
CA PHE A 148 -9.28 2.40 11.22
C PHE A 148 -9.90 3.14 12.41
N LEU A 149 -10.81 2.50 13.15
CA LEU A 149 -11.44 3.12 14.32
C LEU A 149 -10.42 3.49 15.39
N ASP A 150 -9.51 2.59 15.72
CA ASP A 150 -8.49 2.79 16.75
C ASP A 150 -7.60 3.99 16.40
N ILE A 151 -7.22 4.12 15.13
CA ILE A 151 -6.43 5.25 14.62
C ILE A 151 -7.24 6.54 14.69
N VAL A 152 -8.48 6.54 14.24
CA VAL A 152 -9.34 7.73 14.28
C VAL A 152 -9.53 8.22 15.71
N TYR A 153 -9.83 7.33 16.66
CA TYR A 153 -9.98 7.72 18.07
C TYR A 153 -8.67 8.23 18.70
N GLN A 154 -7.51 7.68 18.31
CA GLN A 154 -6.21 8.23 18.73
C GLN A 154 -6.04 9.67 18.23
N ILE A 155 -6.34 9.92 16.96
CA ILE A 155 -6.27 11.27 16.36
C ILE A 155 -7.23 12.25 17.06
N LEU A 156 -8.48 11.82 17.29
CA LEU A 156 -9.48 12.63 18.00
C LEU A 156 -9.07 12.96 19.44
N ALA A 157 -8.34 12.04 20.09
CA ALA A 157 -7.74 12.25 21.40
C ALA A 157 -6.44 13.09 21.38
N GLY A 158 -6.03 13.61 20.22
CA GLY A 158 -4.81 14.40 20.06
C GLY A 158 -3.50 13.56 20.13
N LYS A 159 -3.61 12.24 20.06
CA LYS A 159 -2.44 11.34 20.05
C LYS A 159 -1.90 11.18 18.62
N LYS A 160 -0.60 10.94 18.50
CA LYS A 160 0.02 10.56 17.22
C LYS A 160 -0.25 9.07 16.99
N PRO A 161 -1.01 8.69 15.95
CA PRO A 161 -1.26 7.29 15.65
C PRO A 161 0.03 6.60 15.20
N GLN A 162 0.11 5.28 15.42
CA GLN A 162 1.25 4.47 15.04
C GLN A 162 0.77 3.13 14.49
N ILE A 163 1.46 2.63 13.47
CA ILE A 163 1.33 1.26 12.98
C ILE A 163 2.55 0.48 13.46
N ARG A 164 2.30 -0.66 14.10
CA ARG A 164 3.37 -1.53 14.59
C ARG A 164 4.15 -2.10 13.41
N GLN A 165 5.48 -2.03 13.50
CA GLN A 165 6.40 -2.52 12.46
C GLN A 165 6.75 -4.01 12.67
N ASN A 166 5.76 -4.85 12.96
CA ASN A 166 5.90 -6.30 12.99
C ASN A 166 5.57 -6.88 11.59
N PRO A 167 6.22 -7.96 11.16
CA PRO A 167 5.83 -8.66 9.93
C PRO A 167 4.50 -9.39 10.11
N VAL A 168 3.77 -9.63 9.01
CA VAL A 168 2.54 -10.45 9.01
C VAL A 168 2.80 -11.85 9.58
N CYS A 169 4.01 -12.38 9.45
CA CYS A 169 4.42 -13.63 10.07
C CYS A 169 4.20 -13.67 11.58
N TYR A 170 4.33 -12.53 12.27
CA TYR A 170 4.08 -12.42 13.70
C TYR A 170 2.60 -12.75 14.03
N GLU A 171 1.67 -12.17 13.29
CA GLU A 171 0.24 -12.47 13.45
C GLU A 171 -0.10 -13.90 13.02
N CYS A 172 0.52 -14.38 11.94
CA CYS A 172 0.36 -15.74 11.45
C CYS A 172 0.76 -16.78 12.53
N GLN A 173 1.90 -16.57 13.18
CA GLN A 173 2.41 -17.46 14.24
C GLN A 173 1.55 -17.42 15.49
N ILE A 174 1.12 -16.23 15.95
CA ILE A 174 0.24 -16.09 17.13
C ILE A 174 -1.06 -16.81 16.91
N ASN A 175 -1.61 -16.78 15.69
CA ASN A 175 -2.87 -17.47 15.35
C ASN A 175 -2.67 -18.96 15.05
N GLY A 176 -1.44 -19.48 15.07
CA GLY A 176 -1.15 -20.90 14.83
C GLY A 176 -1.39 -21.34 13.39
N TYR A 177 -1.30 -20.43 12.42
CA TYR A 177 -1.50 -20.79 11.02
C TYR A 177 -0.26 -21.50 10.45
N GLU A 178 -0.51 -22.42 9.53
CA GLU A 178 0.53 -23.15 8.82
C GLU A 178 1.40 -22.20 7.98
N CYS A 179 2.73 -22.42 8.00
CA CYS A 179 3.65 -21.58 7.25
C CYS A 179 3.73 -22.02 5.80
N LEU A 180 3.14 -21.26 4.89
CA LEU A 180 3.13 -21.58 3.45
C LEU A 180 4.53 -21.50 2.82
N LEU A 181 5.44 -20.65 3.33
CA LEU A 181 6.84 -20.65 2.87
C LEU A 181 7.56 -21.96 3.15
N GLN A 182 7.25 -22.60 4.30
CA GLN A 182 7.83 -23.92 4.62
C GLN A 182 7.24 -25.02 3.73
N ASN A 183 6.06 -24.81 3.19
CA ASN A 183 5.39 -25.71 2.25
C ASN A 183 5.77 -25.42 0.79
N GLY A 184 6.73 -24.52 0.55
CA GLY A 184 7.22 -24.20 -0.78
C GLY A 184 6.36 -23.20 -1.56
N GLU A 185 5.45 -22.44 -0.88
CA GLU A 185 4.65 -21.41 -1.53
C GLU A 185 5.27 -20.01 -1.36
N LEU A 186 5.12 -19.14 -2.36
CA LEU A 186 5.54 -17.74 -2.25
C LEU A 186 4.61 -16.97 -1.32
N CYS A 187 5.16 -16.40 -0.24
CA CYS A 187 4.40 -15.64 0.75
C CYS A 187 5.18 -14.41 1.21
N CYS A 188 4.67 -13.20 0.96
CA CYS A 188 5.30 -11.94 1.34
C CYS A 188 5.19 -11.59 2.83
N GLY A 189 4.67 -12.49 3.68
CA GLY A 189 4.49 -12.26 5.11
C GLY A 189 5.73 -11.72 5.85
N PRO A 190 6.96 -12.21 5.57
CA PRO A 190 8.17 -11.75 6.24
C PRO A 190 8.53 -10.28 6.03
N ILE A 191 8.14 -9.70 4.91
CA ILE A 191 8.50 -8.33 4.50
C ILE A 191 7.34 -7.34 4.59
N THR A 192 6.13 -7.83 4.90
CA THR A 192 4.89 -7.04 4.90
C THR A 192 4.50 -6.64 6.31
N VAL A 193 4.06 -5.39 6.49
CA VAL A 193 3.57 -4.83 7.75
C VAL A 193 2.33 -5.57 8.24
N ALA A 194 2.31 -6.01 9.50
CA ALA A 194 1.17 -6.61 10.19
C ALA A 194 0.04 -5.60 10.49
N GLY A 195 -1.11 -6.10 10.94
CA GLY A 195 -2.32 -5.32 11.28
C GLY A 195 -3.59 -5.84 10.59
N CYS A 196 -3.47 -6.89 9.76
CA CYS A 196 -4.60 -7.53 9.08
C CYS A 196 -5.05 -8.85 9.76
N ASN A 197 -4.47 -9.21 10.91
CA ASN A 197 -4.67 -10.50 11.59
C ASN A 197 -4.33 -11.70 10.69
N ALA A 198 -3.40 -11.53 9.75
CA ALA A 198 -2.98 -12.56 8.80
C ALA A 198 -4.16 -13.29 8.12
N VAL A 199 -5.21 -12.54 7.74
CA VAL A 199 -6.48 -13.10 7.25
C VAL A 199 -6.32 -14.01 6.01
N CYS A 200 -5.36 -13.73 5.13
CA CYS A 200 -5.07 -14.57 3.97
C CYS A 200 -4.59 -15.95 4.43
N LEU A 201 -3.66 -16.01 5.39
CA LEU A 201 -3.10 -17.25 5.94
C LEU A 201 -4.19 -18.08 6.66
N LYS A 202 -5.16 -17.44 7.33
CA LYS A 202 -6.33 -18.10 7.89
C LYS A 202 -7.09 -18.91 6.82
N SER A 203 -7.16 -18.38 5.61
CA SER A 203 -7.83 -19.00 4.46
C SER A 203 -6.87 -19.85 3.61
N LYS A 204 -5.69 -20.19 4.13
CA LYS A 204 -4.64 -20.94 3.41
C LYS A 204 -4.24 -20.26 2.08
N GLN A 205 -4.25 -18.94 2.06
CA GLN A 205 -3.76 -18.13 0.96
C GLN A 205 -2.50 -17.40 1.38
N PRO A 206 -1.47 -17.28 0.53
CA PRO A 206 -0.24 -16.59 0.86
C PRO A 206 -0.47 -15.08 1.05
N CYS A 207 0.40 -14.45 1.81
CA CYS A 207 0.44 -13.00 1.90
C CYS A 207 0.96 -12.39 0.60
N TRP A 208 0.22 -11.45 0.04
CA TRP A 208 0.55 -10.76 -1.22
C TRP A 208 1.17 -9.36 -1.01
N GLY A 209 1.41 -8.97 0.24
CA GLY A 209 2.05 -7.69 0.52
C GLY A 209 1.15 -6.46 0.47
N CYS A 210 -0.17 -6.61 0.56
CA CYS A 210 -1.13 -5.51 0.38
C CYS A 210 -1.05 -4.39 1.44
N ARG A 211 -0.29 -4.58 2.52
CA ARG A 211 -0.04 -3.54 3.53
C ARG A 211 1.23 -2.73 3.27
N GLY A 212 1.99 -3.07 2.22
CA GLY A 212 3.28 -2.47 1.94
C GLY A 212 4.41 -3.07 2.78
N LEU A 213 5.61 -2.56 2.55
CA LEU A 213 6.82 -3.01 3.22
C LEU A 213 6.89 -2.51 4.67
N LEU A 214 7.61 -3.26 5.51
CA LEU A 214 8.14 -2.77 6.78
C LEU A 214 9.00 -1.51 6.56
N GLU A 215 9.28 -0.74 7.61
CA GLU A 215 10.21 0.40 7.52
C GLU A 215 11.63 -0.04 7.18
N GLU A 216 12.06 -1.18 7.73
CA GLU A 216 13.37 -1.79 7.47
C GLU A 216 13.20 -3.23 6.97
N PRO A 217 12.71 -3.44 5.73
CA PRO A 217 12.48 -4.75 5.19
C PRO A 217 13.78 -5.31 4.58
N ASP A 218 14.15 -6.54 4.91
CA ASP A 218 15.22 -7.25 4.21
C ASP A 218 14.66 -7.98 2.96
N VAL A 219 14.24 -7.19 1.96
CA VAL A 219 13.64 -7.73 0.73
C VAL A 219 14.66 -8.50 -0.08
N ASP A 220 15.93 -8.09 -0.08
CA ASP A 220 17.01 -8.81 -0.79
C ASP A 220 17.21 -10.20 -0.22
N LYS A 221 17.20 -10.35 1.10
CA LYS A 221 17.26 -11.64 1.77
C LYS A 221 16.01 -12.48 1.52
N PHE A 222 14.84 -11.87 1.51
CA PHE A 222 13.58 -12.53 1.16
C PHE A 222 13.65 -13.10 -0.27
N VAL A 223 13.98 -12.27 -1.26
CA VAL A 223 14.13 -12.70 -2.67
C VAL A 223 15.18 -13.80 -2.81
N LYS A 224 16.32 -13.66 -2.12
CA LYS A 224 17.38 -14.70 -2.11
C LYS A 224 16.86 -16.02 -1.53
N ASN A 225 16.11 -15.99 -0.45
CA ASN A 225 15.56 -17.20 0.17
C ASN A 225 14.52 -17.87 -0.72
N CYS A 226 13.63 -17.12 -1.37
CA CYS A 226 12.69 -17.66 -2.35
C CYS A 226 13.42 -18.36 -3.50
N PHE A 227 14.50 -17.75 -3.99
CA PHE A 227 15.34 -18.30 -5.02
C PHE A 227 16.07 -19.59 -4.59
N LEU A 228 16.55 -19.65 -3.35
CA LEU A 228 17.17 -20.86 -2.79
C LEU A 228 16.14 -21.98 -2.54
N ALA A 229 14.88 -21.62 -2.33
CA ALA A 229 13.74 -22.55 -2.25
C ALA A 229 13.21 -22.97 -3.63
N ASP A 230 13.96 -22.70 -4.69
CA ASP A 230 13.71 -23.13 -6.07
C ASP A 230 12.57 -22.40 -6.80
N HIS A 231 12.13 -21.24 -6.27
CA HIS A 231 11.18 -20.39 -6.99
C HIS A 231 11.85 -19.67 -8.16
N ASP A 232 11.14 -19.54 -9.26
CA ASP A 232 11.59 -18.75 -10.39
C ASP A 232 11.60 -17.26 -10.03
N ILE A 233 12.69 -16.57 -10.41
CA ILE A 233 12.84 -15.15 -10.11
C ILE A 233 11.71 -14.29 -10.73
N THR A 234 11.20 -14.70 -11.88
CA THR A 234 10.10 -13.98 -12.55
C THR A 234 8.78 -14.15 -11.81
N GLU A 235 8.57 -15.27 -11.11
CA GLU A 235 7.42 -15.47 -10.23
C GLU A 235 7.51 -14.58 -8.99
N VAL A 236 8.68 -14.53 -8.36
CA VAL A 236 8.92 -13.65 -7.21
C VAL A 236 8.71 -12.19 -7.60
N GLU A 237 9.25 -11.74 -8.73
CA GLU A 237 9.06 -10.39 -9.24
C GLU A 237 7.57 -10.07 -9.48
N LYS A 238 6.82 -10.99 -10.11
CA LYS A 238 5.38 -10.82 -10.36
C LYS A 238 4.59 -10.67 -9.06
N VAL A 239 4.90 -11.47 -8.05
CA VAL A 239 4.24 -11.36 -6.73
C VAL A 239 4.51 -10.00 -6.11
N LEU A 240 5.74 -9.50 -6.18
CA LEU A 240 6.12 -8.18 -5.68
C LEU A 240 5.48 -7.02 -6.47
N GLU A 241 5.11 -7.24 -7.74
CA GLU A 241 4.43 -6.24 -8.59
C GLU A 241 2.97 -6.00 -8.18
N VAL A 242 2.26 -7.03 -7.67
CA VAL A 242 0.79 -6.99 -7.47
C VAL A 242 0.35 -5.80 -6.61
N PHE A 243 1.07 -5.51 -5.52
CA PHE A 243 0.76 -4.41 -4.62
C PHE A 243 1.85 -3.34 -4.56
N GLY A 244 2.67 -3.22 -5.60
CA GLY A 244 3.66 -2.16 -5.75
C GLY A 244 4.93 -2.33 -4.91
N ILE A 245 5.13 -3.46 -4.24
CA ILE A 245 6.31 -3.73 -3.39
C ILE A 245 7.60 -3.70 -4.21
N LYS A 246 7.57 -4.19 -5.45
CA LYS A 246 8.75 -4.22 -6.33
C LYS A 246 9.36 -2.85 -6.58
N GLU A 247 8.53 -1.84 -6.86
CA GLU A 247 9.00 -0.47 -7.06
C GLU A 247 9.52 0.15 -5.77
N ASP A 248 8.81 -0.10 -4.64
CA ASP A 248 9.23 0.39 -3.33
C ASP A 248 10.57 -0.23 -2.93
N TRP A 249 10.77 -1.52 -3.16
CA TRP A 249 12.05 -2.19 -3.00
C TRP A 249 13.14 -1.59 -3.91
N ILE A 250 12.89 -1.43 -5.21
CA ILE A 250 13.86 -0.82 -6.14
C ILE A 250 14.22 0.60 -5.70
N ASN A 251 13.26 1.38 -5.21
CA ASN A 251 13.49 2.77 -4.77
C ASN A 251 14.26 2.84 -3.45
N GLN A 252 13.99 1.94 -2.51
CA GLN A 252 14.77 1.81 -1.28
C GLN A 252 16.20 1.38 -1.59
N SER A 253 16.38 0.33 -2.39
CA SER A 253 17.67 -0.18 -2.81
C SER A 253 18.53 0.90 -3.49
N LYS A 254 17.96 1.75 -4.32
CA LYS A 254 18.71 2.86 -4.95
C LYS A 254 19.27 3.86 -3.95
N LYS A 255 18.66 4.03 -2.78
CA LYS A 255 19.17 4.93 -1.72
C LYS A 255 20.34 4.30 -0.94
N GLU A 256 20.37 2.99 -0.83
CA GLU A 256 21.39 2.25 -0.09
C GLU A 256 22.50 1.71 -0.99
N TRP A 257 22.28 1.66 -2.29
CA TRP A 257 23.05 0.90 -3.27
C TRP A 257 24.08 1.69 -4.09
N GLN A 258 24.88 2.46 -3.46
CA GLN A 258 26.16 2.80 -4.08
C GLN A 258 27.14 1.61 -3.98
N GLY A 259 26.83 0.49 -4.67
CA GLY A 259 27.81 -0.59 -4.88
C GLY A 259 27.39 -2.04 -4.67
N GLN A 260 26.10 -2.38 -4.51
CA GLN A 260 25.68 -3.80 -4.33
C GLN A 260 24.76 -4.32 -5.46
N GLN A 261 24.69 -5.62 -5.61
CA GLN A 261 24.29 -6.39 -6.80
C GLN A 261 22.79 -6.64 -6.92
N THR A 262 22.25 -6.50 -8.14
CA THR A 262 20.82 -6.61 -8.48
C THR A 262 20.34 -8.06 -8.61
N VAL A 263 19.00 -8.24 -8.66
CA VAL A 263 18.33 -9.52 -8.99
C VAL A 263 18.92 -10.21 -10.22
N LYS A 264 19.39 -9.43 -11.23
CA LYS A 264 20.10 -9.99 -12.38
C LYS A 264 21.32 -10.83 -12.02
N ASP A 265 21.96 -10.52 -10.90
CA ASP A 265 23.14 -11.28 -10.46
C ASP A 265 22.75 -12.59 -9.79
N LEU A 266 21.57 -12.65 -9.13
CA LEU A 266 21.03 -13.92 -8.60
C LEU A 266 20.70 -14.90 -9.74
N VAL A 267 20.15 -14.38 -10.83
CA VAL A 267 19.90 -15.17 -12.05
C VAL A 267 21.22 -15.74 -12.62
N LEU A 268 22.29 -14.96 -12.61
CA LEU A 268 23.62 -15.43 -13.06
C LEU A 268 24.19 -16.50 -12.14
N VAL A 269 23.93 -16.46 -10.85
CA VAL A 269 24.33 -17.52 -9.91
C VAL A 269 23.59 -18.83 -10.18
N LYS A 270 22.26 -18.79 -10.36
CA LYS A 270 21.44 -19.99 -10.66
C LYS A 270 21.82 -20.61 -12.02
N SER A 271 22.13 -19.79 -13.02
CA SER A 271 22.57 -20.27 -14.33
C SER A 271 23.99 -20.86 -14.34
N GLY A 272 24.67 -20.95 -13.20
CA GLY A 272 26.06 -21.45 -13.09
C GLY A 272 27.12 -20.51 -13.66
N LYS A 273 26.74 -19.32 -14.12
CA LYS A 273 27.65 -18.33 -14.69
C LYS A 273 28.49 -17.57 -13.66
N LEU A 274 28.05 -17.57 -12.39
CA LEU A 274 28.75 -16.94 -11.26
C LEU A 274 28.48 -17.71 -9.96
N THR A 275 29.50 -17.90 -9.12
CA THR A 275 29.33 -18.42 -7.76
C THR A 275 29.12 -17.28 -6.77
N VAL A 276 28.38 -17.54 -5.67
CA VAL A 276 28.01 -16.54 -4.65
C VAL A 276 29.21 -15.78 -4.06
N GLY A 277 30.41 -16.39 -4.07
CA GLY A 277 31.65 -15.77 -3.57
C GLY A 277 32.42 -14.92 -4.58
N GLN A 278 32.20 -15.09 -5.89
CA GLN A 278 33.00 -14.44 -6.93
C GLN A 278 32.58 -12.99 -7.26
N LYS A 279 31.50 -12.53 -6.65
CA LYS A 279 30.91 -11.21 -6.90
C LYS A 279 31.70 -10.05 -6.30
N LYS A 280 32.30 -10.24 -5.11
CA LYS A 280 33.09 -9.19 -4.44
C LYS A 280 34.39 -8.85 -5.17
N THR A 281 34.92 -9.80 -5.94
CA THR A 281 36.24 -9.65 -6.57
C THR A 281 36.18 -8.90 -7.91
N LYS A 282 35.11 -9.01 -8.69
CA LYS A 282 34.99 -8.31 -9.98
C LYS A 282 34.65 -6.82 -9.88
N ALA A 283 34.03 -6.37 -8.80
CA ALA A 283 33.76 -4.94 -8.57
C ALA A 283 35.03 -4.16 -8.14
N ILE A 284 36.04 -4.86 -7.60
CA ILE A 284 37.32 -4.26 -7.15
C ILE A 284 38.34 -4.13 -8.30
N ILE A 285 38.20 -4.95 -9.37
CA ILE A 285 39.17 -4.99 -10.50
C ILE A 285 38.79 -3.98 -11.62
N LYS A 286 37.65 -3.30 -11.53
CA LYS A 286 37.20 -2.28 -12.49
C LYS A 286 37.18 -0.85 -11.93
N LYS A 287 38.05 -0.58 -10.94
CA LYS A 287 38.39 0.79 -10.54
C LYS A 287 39.85 1.03 -10.95
#